data_6f894a9f4aee6a41bc370fd5720710e1
#
_entry.id   6f894a9f4aee6a41bc370fd5720710e1
#
_cell.length_a   1.000
_cell.length_b   1.000
_cell.length_c   1.000
_cell.angle_alpha   90.00
_cell.angle_beta   90.00
_cell.angle_gamma   90.00
#
_symmetry.space_group_name_H-M   'P 1'
#
loop_
_entity.id
_entity.type
_entity.pdbx_description
1 polymer ?
#
loop_
_entity_poly.entity_id
_entity_poly.type
_entity_poly.pdbx_seq_one_letter_code
_entity_poly.pdbx_strand_id
1 'polypeptide(L)'
;LNQQLSSLADNLLSAGCIKFGSFTLKSGLISPIYIDLRHIISHPKLLSQVAESYQLLITNLQFTRIAGLPYAAIPIATAISLQGNYPMIYPRKETKTYGTKADIEGEYHAGETVLIIDDLATTGGSKFEAIEKLTSAGLIVKDIVVLIDRQSGAKESLGQAGYNLHAVLTIADLLNYWEENGKIEKDKIEETKLFLQNSR
;
A
#
# COMPACT_ATOMS: atom_id res chain seq x y z
N LEU A 1 12.41 4.77 13.83
CA LEU A 1 12.37 3.53 13.04
C LEU A 1 13.47 2.56 13.49
N ASN A 2 13.22 1.24 13.39
CA ASN A 2 14.28 0.26 13.54
C ASN A 2 15.20 0.26 12.31
N GLN A 3 16.37 -0.42 12.39
CA GLN A 3 17.37 -0.41 11.32
C GLN A 3 16.84 -0.90 9.98
N GLN A 4 15.96 -1.90 9.95
CA GLN A 4 15.39 -2.46 8.72
C GLN A 4 14.44 -1.45 8.04
N LEU A 5 13.56 -0.82 8.80
CA LEU A 5 12.62 0.19 8.29
C LEU A 5 13.34 1.49 7.91
N SER A 6 14.42 1.87 8.62
CA SER A 6 15.27 2.99 8.24
C SER A 6 15.94 2.77 6.88
N SER A 7 16.51 1.57 6.67
CA SER A 7 17.08 1.19 5.38
C SER A 7 16.02 1.18 4.27
N LEU A 8 14.83 0.70 4.54
CA LEU A 8 13.72 0.72 3.59
C LEU A 8 13.32 2.15 3.22
N ALA A 9 13.20 3.05 4.21
CA ALA A 9 12.88 4.47 3.99
C ALA A 9 13.92 5.15 3.10
N ASP A 10 15.22 4.92 3.35
CA ASP A 10 16.32 5.47 2.53
C ASP A 10 16.32 4.91 1.11
N ASN A 11 16.03 3.62 0.94
CA ASN A 11 15.96 2.98 -0.37
C ASN A 11 14.76 3.46 -1.19
N LEU A 12 13.60 3.69 -0.56
CA LEU A 12 12.42 4.28 -1.22
C LEU A 12 12.69 5.71 -1.70
N LEU A 13 13.40 6.50 -0.90
CA LEU A 13 13.81 7.86 -1.28
C LEU A 13 14.80 7.81 -2.45
N SER A 14 15.84 6.99 -2.36
CA SER A 14 16.90 6.86 -3.37
C SER A 14 16.38 6.32 -4.71
N ALA A 15 15.39 5.43 -4.68
CA ALA A 15 14.73 4.90 -5.87
C ALA A 15 13.75 5.89 -6.52
N GLY A 16 13.57 7.09 -5.93
CA GLY A 16 12.63 8.10 -6.43
C GLY A 16 11.16 7.74 -6.24
N CYS A 17 10.86 6.81 -5.33
CA CYS A 17 9.48 6.48 -4.96
C CYS A 17 8.81 7.62 -4.19
N ILE A 18 9.61 8.44 -3.53
CA ILE A 18 9.15 9.62 -2.80
C ILE A 18 10.01 10.81 -3.21
N LYS A 19 9.37 11.91 -3.59
CA LYS A 19 10.00 13.13 -4.08
C LYS A 19 9.45 14.34 -3.35
N PHE A 20 10.33 15.28 -3.02
CA PHE A 20 9.98 16.58 -2.45
C PHE A 20 10.12 17.65 -3.53
N GLY A 21 9.14 18.55 -3.62
CA GLY A 21 9.10 19.61 -4.64
C GLY A 21 7.68 20.14 -4.83
N SER A 22 7.38 20.72 -5.97
CA SER A 22 6.06 21.24 -6.29
C SER A 22 5.36 20.35 -7.31
N PHE A 23 4.30 19.65 -6.90
CA PHE A 23 3.59 18.68 -7.74
C PHE A 23 2.10 19.01 -7.81
N THR A 24 1.57 19.21 -9.01
CA THR A 24 0.13 19.40 -9.20
C THR A 24 -0.61 18.08 -9.11
N LEU A 25 -1.51 17.95 -8.14
CA LEU A 25 -2.37 16.78 -7.95
C LEU A 25 -3.54 16.80 -8.93
N LYS A 26 -4.24 15.66 -9.08
CA LYS A 26 -5.46 15.57 -9.91
C LYS A 26 -6.56 16.54 -9.48
N SER A 27 -6.60 16.91 -8.21
CA SER A 27 -7.50 17.92 -7.65
C SER A 27 -7.16 19.36 -8.02
N GLY A 28 -6.01 19.60 -8.66
CA GLY A 28 -5.45 20.92 -8.93
C GLY A 28 -4.64 21.52 -7.77
N LEU A 29 -4.62 20.90 -6.61
CA LEU A 29 -3.80 21.34 -5.47
C LEU A 29 -2.32 21.10 -5.76
N ILE A 30 -1.47 22.01 -5.26
CA ILE A 30 -0.01 21.87 -5.30
C ILE A 30 0.42 21.14 -4.04
N SER A 31 1.07 19.98 -4.20
CA SER A 31 1.62 19.16 -3.12
C SER A 31 3.14 19.31 -3.04
N PRO A 32 3.72 19.52 -1.85
CA PRO A 32 5.18 19.56 -1.65
C PRO A 32 5.82 18.16 -1.67
N ILE A 33 5.03 17.10 -1.75
CA ILE A 33 5.47 15.71 -1.78
C ILE A 33 4.72 14.92 -2.84
N TYR A 34 5.44 14.02 -3.52
CA TYR A 34 4.87 13.06 -4.47
C TYR A 34 5.34 11.65 -4.13
N ILE A 35 4.39 10.73 -3.99
CA ILE A 35 4.63 9.32 -3.67
C ILE A 35 4.22 8.48 -4.88
N ASP A 36 5.18 7.78 -5.48
CA ASP A 36 4.98 6.87 -6.62
C ASP A 36 5.71 5.55 -6.38
N LEU A 37 5.01 4.63 -5.74
CA LEU A 37 5.56 3.32 -5.38
C LEU A 37 5.66 2.35 -6.58
N ARG A 38 5.15 2.73 -7.76
CA ARG A 38 5.31 1.96 -9.00
C ARG A 38 6.76 1.84 -9.44
N HIS A 39 7.62 2.75 -9.00
CA HIS A 39 9.06 2.67 -9.25
C HIS A 39 9.74 1.45 -8.63
N ILE A 40 9.17 0.87 -7.56
CA ILE A 40 9.72 -0.30 -6.84
C ILE A 40 9.99 -1.48 -7.79
N ILE A 41 9.14 -1.68 -8.79
CA ILE A 41 9.25 -2.82 -9.75
C ILE A 41 10.55 -2.79 -10.54
N SER A 42 11.16 -1.63 -10.73
CA SER A 42 12.45 -1.49 -11.44
C SER A 42 13.67 -1.77 -10.56
N HIS A 43 13.47 -2.00 -9.25
CA HIS A 43 14.51 -2.21 -8.26
C HIS A 43 14.34 -3.55 -7.54
N PRO A 44 14.82 -4.69 -8.10
CA PRO A 44 14.54 -6.04 -7.55
C PRO A 44 14.93 -6.21 -6.07
N LYS A 45 16.05 -5.62 -5.64
CA LYS A 45 16.47 -5.68 -4.23
C LYS A 45 15.52 -4.91 -3.31
N LEU A 46 15.03 -3.74 -3.76
CA LEU A 46 14.04 -2.97 -3.02
C LEU A 46 12.70 -3.70 -2.98
N LEU A 47 12.26 -4.31 -4.09
CA LEU A 47 11.04 -5.11 -4.13
C LEU A 47 11.10 -6.30 -3.14
N SER A 48 12.27 -6.99 -3.06
CA SER A 48 12.48 -8.05 -2.07
C SER A 48 12.40 -7.51 -0.63
N GLN A 49 13.06 -6.39 -0.35
CA GLN A 49 13.05 -5.74 0.97
C GLN A 49 11.63 -5.28 1.38
N VAL A 50 10.86 -4.75 0.42
CA VAL A 50 9.45 -4.41 0.62
C VAL A 50 8.66 -5.66 1.01
N ALA A 51 8.79 -6.75 0.25
CA ALA A 51 8.09 -8.00 0.56
C ALA A 51 8.46 -8.55 1.94
N GLU A 52 9.73 -8.53 2.33
CA GLU A 52 10.20 -8.91 3.67
C GLU A 52 9.53 -8.07 4.77
N SER A 53 9.36 -6.76 4.55
CA SER A 53 8.72 -5.88 5.51
C SER A 53 7.23 -6.19 5.70
N TYR A 54 6.54 -6.59 4.62
CA TYR A 54 5.17 -7.10 4.72
C TYR A 54 5.10 -8.42 5.47
N GLN A 55 6.04 -9.35 5.22
CA GLN A 55 6.08 -10.65 5.91
C GLN A 55 6.08 -10.49 7.43
N LEU A 56 6.90 -9.57 7.95
CA LEU A 56 6.97 -9.31 9.39
C LEU A 56 5.62 -8.83 9.96
N LEU A 57 4.90 -8.04 9.19
CA LEU A 57 3.62 -7.47 9.63
C LEU A 57 2.49 -8.50 9.57
N ILE A 58 2.47 -9.35 8.53
CA ILE A 58 1.37 -10.30 8.29
C ILE A 58 1.51 -11.63 9.03
N THR A 59 2.66 -11.92 9.65
CA THR A 59 2.95 -13.20 10.32
C THR A 59 1.89 -13.60 11.35
N ASN A 60 1.26 -12.64 12.01
CA ASN A 60 0.25 -12.90 13.04
C ASN A 60 -1.20 -12.75 12.52
N LEU A 61 -1.39 -12.46 11.24
CA LEU A 61 -2.72 -12.33 10.63
C LEU A 61 -3.23 -13.70 10.14
N GLN A 62 -4.54 -13.86 10.17
CA GLN A 62 -5.18 -15.12 9.76
C GLN A 62 -5.81 -14.96 8.37
N PHE A 63 -5.24 -15.61 7.38
CA PHE A 63 -5.72 -15.61 6.00
C PHE A 63 -5.33 -16.91 5.29
N THR A 64 -6.04 -17.25 4.22
CA THR A 64 -5.76 -18.41 3.38
C THR A 64 -5.04 -18.04 2.08
N ARG A 65 -5.22 -16.80 1.64
CA ARG A 65 -4.57 -16.24 0.43
C ARG A 65 -4.40 -14.75 0.53
N ILE A 66 -3.57 -14.20 -0.35
CA ILE A 66 -3.39 -12.75 -0.48
C ILE A 66 -4.05 -12.24 -1.78
N ALA A 67 -4.52 -11.00 -1.78
CA ALA A 67 -5.03 -10.31 -2.95
C ALA A 67 -4.25 -9.02 -3.22
N GLY A 68 -3.47 -8.99 -4.32
CA GLY A 68 -2.75 -7.78 -4.73
C GLY A 68 -3.66 -6.82 -5.50
N LEU A 69 -3.73 -5.55 -5.08
CA LEU A 69 -4.55 -4.57 -5.79
C LEU A 69 -3.86 -4.04 -7.06
N PRO A 70 -4.59 -3.88 -8.18
CA PRO A 70 -4.01 -3.31 -9.38
C PRO A 70 -3.74 -1.81 -9.23
N TYR A 71 -2.61 -1.28 -9.75
CA TYR A 71 -1.62 -2.05 -10.47
C TYR A 71 -0.31 -2.21 -9.67
N ALA A 72 0.06 -1.24 -8.83
CA ALA A 72 1.35 -1.19 -8.15
C ALA A 72 1.55 -2.32 -7.15
N ALA A 73 0.48 -2.79 -6.51
CA ALA A 73 0.59 -3.83 -5.50
C ALA A 73 0.63 -5.26 -6.07
N ILE A 74 0.33 -5.48 -7.35
CA ILE A 74 0.47 -6.83 -7.95
C ILE A 74 1.91 -7.34 -7.88
N PRO A 75 2.95 -6.59 -8.32
CA PRO A 75 4.34 -7.03 -8.17
C PRO A 75 4.76 -7.22 -6.70
N ILE A 76 4.30 -6.36 -5.80
CA ILE A 76 4.57 -6.47 -4.36
C ILE A 76 3.95 -7.76 -3.82
N ALA A 77 2.67 -8.00 -4.08
CA ALA A 77 1.98 -9.22 -3.66
C ALA A 77 2.60 -10.48 -4.27
N THR A 78 3.07 -10.42 -5.53
CA THR A 78 3.81 -11.52 -6.15
C THR A 78 5.09 -11.83 -5.39
N ALA A 79 5.87 -10.82 -5.02
CA ALA A 79 7.08 -11.01 -4.23
C ALA A 79 6.77 -11.59 -2.83
N ILE A 80 5.72 -11.11 -2.17
CA ILE A 80 5.23 -11.63 -0.88
C ILE A 80 4.78 -13.10 -1.04
N SER A 81 4.03 -13.43 -2.09
CA SER A 81 3.57 -14.77 -2.40
C SER A 81 4.73 -15.75 -2.56
N LEU A 82 5.75 -15.36 -3.34
CA LEU A 82 6.94 -16.20 -3.57
C LEU A 82 7.76 -16.42 -2.30
N GLN A 83 7.96 -15.38 -1.49
CA GLN A 83 8.76 -15.47 -0.25
C GLN A 83 8.05 -16.26 0.85
N GLY A 84 6.73 -16.06 0.99
CA GLY A 84 5.93 -16.65 2.07
C GLY A 84 5.15 -17.90 1.66
N ASN A 85 5.25 -18.32 0.38
CA ASN A 85 4.47 -19.43 -0.18
C ASN A 85 2.95 -19.26 0.02
N TYR A 86 2.44 -18.03 -0.17
CA TYR A 86 1.01 -17.74 -0.05
C TYR A 86 0.32 -17.83 -1.41
N PRO A 87 -0.81 -18.55 -1.54
CA PRO A 87 -1.66 -18.46 -2.73
C PRO A 87 -2.08 -17.01 -2.98
N MET A 88 -2.05 -16.58 -4.24
CA MET A 88 -2.34 -15.20 -4.62
C MET A 88 -3.46 -15.12 -5.64
N ILE A 89 -4.32 -14.13 -5.48
CA ILE A 89 -5.33 -13.68 -6.45
C ILE A 89 -5.20 -12.18 -6.66
N TYR A 90 -5.88 -11.61 -7.64
CA TYR A 90 -6.05 -10.16 -7.73
C TYR A 90 -7.38 -9.79 -8.38
N PRO A 91 -8.11 -8.78 -7.83
CA PRO A 91 -9.27 -8.22 -8.48
C PRO A 91 -8.85 -7.43 -9.72
N ARG A 92 -9.59 -7.55 -10.80
CA ARG A 92 -9.36 -6.75 -12.01
C ARG A 92 -9.82 -5.32 -11.77
N LYS A 93 -9.11 -4.36 -12.34
CA LYS A 93 -9.55 -2.97 -12.31
C LYS A 93 -10.80 -2.78 -13.17
N GLU A 94 -10.81 -3.40 -14.34
CA GLU A 94 -11.89 -3.32 -15.32
C GLU A 94 -12.59 -4.68 -15.45
N THR A 95 -13.93 -4.65 -15.45
CA THR A 95 -14.74 -5.87 -15.65
C THR A 95 -14.61 -6.36 -17.10
N LYS A 96 -14.37 -7.66 -17.30
CA LYS A 96 -14.37 -8.28 -18.63
C LYS A 96 -15.76 -8.20 -19.26
N THR A 97 -15.83 -7.65 -20.46
CA THR A 97 -17.05 -7.68 -21.28
C THR A 97 -17.21 -8.96 -22.07
N TYR A 98 -16.16 -9.78 -22.20
CA TYR A 98 -16.10 -11.03 -22.98
C TYR A 98 -15.49 -12.19 -22.18
N GLY A 99 -15.92 -13.43 -22.48
CA GLY A 99 -15.42 -14.67 -21.86
C GLY A 99 -16.07 -14.96 -20.50
N THR A 100 -15.34 -15.67 -19.63
CA THR A 100 -15.75 -15.82 -18.24
C THR A 100 -15.71 -14.42 -17.61
N LYS A 101 -16.85 -13.88 -17.21
CA LYS A 101 -16.97 -12.54 -16.57
C LYS A 101 -16.30 -12.51 -15.19
N ALA A 102 -15.08 -13.05 -15.06
CA ALA A 102 -14.37 -13.10 -13.81
C ALA A 102 -13.82 -11.71 -13.48
N ASP A 103 -14.24 -11.17 -12.36
CA ASP A 103 -13.71 -9.92 -11.79
C ASP A 103 -12.44 -10.14 -10.97
N ILE A 104 -12.07 -11.41 -10.71
CA ILE A 104 -10.90 -11.83 -9.95
C ILE A 104 -10.11 -12.84 -10.75
N GLU A 105 -8.80 -12.69 -10.82
CA GLU A 105 -7.87 -13.63 -11.44
C GLU A 105 -7.21 -14.50 -10.38
N GLY A 106 -6.93 -15.76 -10.73
CA GLY A 106 -6.42 -16.81 -9.85
C GLY A 106 -7.53 -17.74 -9.35
N GLU A 107 -7.13 -18.81 -8.64
CA GLU A 107 -8.04 -19.79 -8.08
C GLU A 107 -8.43 -19.39 -6.65
N TYR A 108 -9.71 -19.53 -6.32
CA TYR A 108 -10.23 -19.25 -4.98
C TYR A 108 -11.53 -20.04 -4.74
N HIS A 109 -11.90 -20.19 -3.46
CA HIS A 109 -13.17 -20.80 -3.05
C HIS A 109 -13.94 -19.87 -2.14
N ALA A 110 -15.26 -19.87 -2.24
CA ALA A 110 -16.12 -19.11 -1.34
C ALA A 110 -15.87 -19.53 0.13
N GLY A 111 -15.89 -18.55 1.04
CA GLY A 111 -15.60 -18.75 2.46
C GLY A 111 -14.12 -18.62 2.82
N GLU A 112 -13.20 -18.53 1.87
CA GLU A 112 -11.79 -18.30 2.17
C GLU A 112 -11.55 -16.86 2.66
N THR A 113 -10.63 -16.71 3.62
CA THR A 113 -10.23 -15.40 4.14
C THR A 113 -9.07 -14.84 3.32
N VAL A 114 -9.24 -13.63 2.82
CA VAL A 114 -8.28 -12.96 1.94
C VAL A 114 -7.68 -11.74 2.65
N LEU A 115 -6.34 -11.67 2.64
CA LEU A 115 -5.59 -10.50 3.04
C LEU A 115 -5.34 -9.61 1.83
N ILE A 116 -5.83 -8.38 1.87
CA ILE A 116 -5.59 -7.40 0.81
C ILE A 116 -4.19 -6.81 0.98
N ILE A 117 -3.43 -6.80 -0.13
CA ILE A 117 -2.12 -6.14 -0.25
C ILE A 117 -2.28 -4.96 -1.20
N ASP A 118 -1.93 -3.76 -0.72
CA ASP A 118 -1.87 -2.57 -1.57
C ASP A 118 -0.58 -1.77 -1.27
N ASP A 119 -0.21 -0.83 -2.12
CA ASP A 119 1.01 -0.04 -1.97
C ASP A 119 0.83 1.18 -1.05
N LEU A 120 -0.24 1.93 -1.23
CA LEU A 120 -0.47 3.21 -0.56
C LEU A 120 -1.91 3.34 -0.08
N ALA A 121 -2.11 3.75 1.17
CA ALA A 121 -3.41 4.17 1.66
C ALA A 121 -3.52 5.70 1.69
N THR A 122 -4.60 6.25 1.13
CA THR A 122 -4.98 7.67 1.20
C THR A 122 -6.35 7.82 1.88
N THR A 123 -7.42 7.84 1.11
CA THR A 123 -8.81 7.93 1.62
C THR A 123 -9.51 6.57 1.74
N GLY A 124 -8.94 5.51 1.15
CA GLY A 124 -9.49 4.16 1.21
C GLY A 124 -10.38 3.75 0.04
N GLY A 125 -10.73 4.63 -0.89
CA GLY A 125 -11.68 4.34 -1.97
C GLY A 125 -11.35 3.07 -2.76
N SER A 126 -10.10 2.92 -3.25
CA SER A 126 -9.68 1.73 -4.00
C SER A 126 -9.76 0.43 -3.18
N LYS A 127 -9.62 0.52 -1.86
CA LYS A 127 -9.76 -0.62 -0.95
C LYS A 127 -11.21 -1.07 -0.87
N PHE A 128 -12.15 -0.13 -0.74
CA PHE A 128 -13.59 -0.44 -0.72
C PHE A 128 -14.05 -1.07 -2.04
N GLU A 129 -13.62 -0.55 -3.19
CA GLU A 129 -13.92 -1.17 -4.50
C GLU A 129 -13.40 -2.61 -4.60
N ALA A 130 -12.20 -2.88 -4.08
CA ALA A 130 -11.63 -4.21 -4.06
C ALA A 130 -12.35 -5.14 -3.08
N ILE A 131 -12.68 -4.65 -1.89
CA ILE A 131 -13.45 -5.39 -0.88
C ILE A 131 -14.80 -5.81 -1.46
N GLU A 132 -15.53 -4.91 -2.12
CA GLU A 132 -16.80 -5.20 -2.75
C GLU A 132 -16.68 -6.34 -3.77
N LYS A 133 -15.68 -6.31 -4.65
CA LYS A 133 -15.43 -7.38 -5.64
C LYS A 133 -15.13 -8.71 -4.98
N LEU A 134 -14.25 -8.72 -3.97
CA LEU A 134 -13.85 -9.94 -3.27
C LEU A 134 -15.00 -10.54 -2.47
N THR A 135 -15.77 -9.72 -1.76
CA THR A 135 -16.91 -10.19 -0.95
C THR A 135 -18.08 -10.62 -1.82
N SER A 136 -18.33 -9.97 -2.97
CA SER A 136 -19.32 -10.40 -3.96
C SER A 136 -19.00 -11.78 -4.56
N ALA A 137 -17.72 -12.17 -4.57
CA ALA A 137 -17.28 -13.50 -4.98
C ALA A 137 -17.31 -14.54 -3.84
N GLY A 138 -17.87 -14.17 -2.67
CA GLY A 138 -17.99 -15.05 -1.50
C GLY A 138 -16.75 -15.13 -0.63
N LEU A 139 -15.74 -14.27 -0.86
CA LEU A 139 -14.52 -14.23 -0.05
C LEU A 139 -14.73 -13.37 1.20
N ILE A 140 -13.96 -13.65 2.25
CA ILE A 140 -14.02 -12.94 3.53
C ILE A 140 -12.79 -12.02 3.61
N VAL A 141 -13.00 -10.71 3.73
CA VAL A 141 -11.96 -9.72 3.97
C VAL A 141 -12.05 -9.19 5.39
N LYS A 142 -10.94 -9.15 6.11
CA LYS A 142 -10.81 -8.55 7.45
C LYS A 142 -9.69 -7.54 7.52
N ASP A 143 -8.58 -7.85 6.89
CA ASP A 143 -7.34 -7.13 7.02
C ASP A 143 -6.82 -6.63 5.66
N ILE A 144 -6.32 -5.41 5.65
CA ILE A 144 -5.68 -4.75 4.53
C ILE A 144 -4.28 -4.32 4.99
N VAL A 145 -3.25 -4.61 4.21
CA VAL A 145 -1.88 -4.20 4.50
C VAL A 145 -1.35 -3.33 3.37
N VAL A 146 -0.75 -2.21 3.73
CA VAL A 146 -0.14 -1.27 2.79
C VAL A 146 1.33 -1.02 3.14
N LEU A 147 2.14 -0.63 2.15
CA LEU A 147 3.51 -0.20 2.41
C LEU A 147 3.52 1.13 3.17
N ILE A 148 2.75 2.10 2.68
CA ILE A 148 2.67 3.42 3.29
C ILE A 148 1.21 3.81 3.57
N ASP A 149 0.92 4.19 4.81
CA ASP A 149 -0.29 4.93 5.15
C ASP A 149 0.03 6.44 5.11
N ARG A 150 -0.62 7.15 4.17
CA ARG A 150 -0.51 8.61 4.06
C ARG A 150 -1.25 9.35 5.19
N GLN A 151 -1.99 8.63 6.02
CA GLN A 151 -2.78 9.19 7.14
C GLN A 151 -3.82 10.24 6.71
N SER A 152 -4.50 9.96 5.57
CA SER A 152 -5.53 10.82 4.97
C SER A 152 -6.95 10.25 5.16
N GLY A 153 -7.22 9.55 6.27
CA GLY A 153 -8.55 9.07 6.67
C GLY A 153 -8.88 7.63 6.28
N ALA A 154 -7.98 6.90 5.56
CA ALA A 154 -8.26 5.52 5.17
C ALA A 154 -8.45 4.59 6.37
N LYS A 155 -7.62 4.73 7.41
CA LYS A 155 -7.66 3.89 8.60
C LYS A 155 -8.99 4.03 9.35
N GLU A 156 -9.43 5.25 9.51
CA GLU A 156 -10.69 5.61 10.17
C GLU A 156 -11.89 5.09 9.37
N SER A 157 -11.91 5.34 8.05
CA SER A 157 -13.01 4.94 7.17
C SER A 157 -13.15 3.42 7.09
N LEU A 158 -12.03 2.69 6.93
CA LEU A 158 -12.02 1.22 6.91
C LEU A 158 -12.40 0.65 8.28
N GLY A 159 -11.89 1.25 9.38
CA GLY A 159 -12.24 0.83 10.75
C GLY A 159 -13.73 0.98 11.06
N GLN A 160 -14.36 2.08 10.63
CA GLN A 160 -15.81 2.28 10.77
C GLN A 160 -16.62 1.25 9.97
N ALA A 161 -16.08 0.75 8.88
CA ALA A 161 -16.69 -0.29 8.06
C ALA A 161 -16.35 -1.72 8.54
N GLY A 162 -15.59 -1.88 9.63
CA GLY A 162 -15.24 -3.17 10.23
C GLY A 162 -14.00 -3.85 9.66
N TYR A 163 -13.14 -3.12 8.94
CA TYR A 163 -11.90 -3.61 8.37
C TYR A 163 -10.69 -3.04 9.09
N ASN A 164 -9.61 -3.82 9.20
CA ASN A 164 -8.36 -3.39 9.80
C ASN A 164 -7.38 -2.94 8.72
N LEU A 165 -6.85 -1.71 8.83
CA LEU A 165 -5.75 -1.24 8.01
C LEU A 165 -4.44 -1.33 8.81
N HIS A 166 -3.48 -2.06 8.26
CA HIS A 166 -2.11 -2.18 8.75
C HIS A 166 -1.17 -1.50 7.75
N ALA A 167 -0.14 -0.83 8.24
CA ALA A 167 0.86 -0.19 7.41
C ALA A 167 2.27 -0.57 7.86
N VAL A 168 3.16 -0.84 6.90
CA VAL A 168 4.59 -1.04 7.19
C VAL A 168 5.21 0.26 7.71
N LEU A 169 4.84 1.38 7.09
CA LEU A 169 5.28 2.73 7.43
C LEU A 169 4.10 3.69 7.35
N THR A 170 4.11 4.71 8.19
CA THR A 170 3.26 5.89 7.99
C THR A 170 4.06 7.01 7.33
N ILE A 171 3.37 7.97 6.71
CA ILE A 171 4.06 9.17 6.19
C ILE A 171 4.74 9.96 7.31
N ALA A 172 4.15 9.98 8.52
CA ALA A 172 4.74 10.62 9.68
C ALA A 172 6.06 9.94 10.10
N ASP A 173 6.12 8.60 10.10
CA ASP A 173 7.34 7.85 10.40
C ASP A 173 8.48 8.22 9.44
N LEU A 174 8.17 8.29 8.15
CA LEU A 174 9.13 8.65 7.11
C LEU A 174 9.66 10.08 7.27
N LEU A 175 8.75 11.06 7.44
CA LEU A 175 9.13 12.46 7.60
C LEU A 175 9.96 12.69 8.85
N ASN A 176 9.58 12.10 9.99
CA ASN A 176 10.34 12.22 11.24
C ASN A 176 11.73 11.59 11.11
N TYR A 177 11.83 10.38 10.52
CA TYR A 177 13.10 9.72 10.29
C TYR A 177 14.04 10.56 9.42
N TRP A 178 13.56 11.10 8.31
CA TRP A 178 14.39 11.91 7.41
C TRP A 178 14.79 13.25 8.02
N GLU A 179 13.92 13.87 8.82
CA GLU A 179 14.24 15.09 9.57
C GLU A 179 15.36 14.85 10.59
N GLU A 180 15.18 13.83 11.45
CA GLU A 180 16.14 13.47 12.51
C GLU A 180 17.52 13.13 11.98
N ASN A 181 17.59 12.54 10.77
CA ASN A 181 18.82 12.09 10.14
C ASN A 181 19.35 13.05 9.07
N GLY A 182 18.76 14.24 8.92
CA GLY A 182 19.22 15.27 7.98
C GLY A 182 19.17 14.84 6.51
N LYS A 183 18.26 13.91 6.15
CA LYS A 183 18.14 13.38 4.78
C LYS A 183 17.43 14.36 3.84
N ILE A 184 16.56 15.18 4.40
CA ILE A 184 15.75 16.20 3.70
C ILE A 184 15.88 17.52 4.47
N GLU A 185 15.89 18.62 3.73
CA GLU A 185 15.92 19.97 4.30
C GLU A 185 14.70 20.20 5.21
N LYS A 186 14.91 20.83 6.37
CA LYS A 186 13.86 21.05 7.37
C LYS A 186 12.66 21.79 6.82
N ASP A 187 12.89 22.84 6.06
CA ASP A 187 11.81 23.65 5.47
C ASP A 187 10.87 22.80 4.59
N LYS A 188 11.42 21.86 3.80
CA LYS A 188 10.62 20.93 2.99
C LYS A 188 9.82 19.95 3.84
N ILE A 189 10.38 19.49 4.95
CA ILE A 189 9.68 18.63 5.91
C ILE A 189 8.52 19.38 6.56
N GLU A 190 8.75 20.59 7.05
CA GLU A 190 7.74 21.43 7.69
C GLU A 190 6.59 21.77 6.71
N GLU A 191 6.93 22.21 5.50
CA GLU A 191 5.94 22.47 4.44
C GLU A 191 5.09 21.22 4.17
N THR A 192 5.73 20.03 4.10
CA THR A 192 5.02 18.77 3.84
C THR A 192 4.12 18.41 5.01
N LYS A 193 4.58 18.53 6.27
CA LYS A 193 3.76 18.28 7.45
C LYS A 193 2.52 19.17 7.48
N LEU A 194 2.70 20.47 7.21
CA LEU A 194 1.61 21.45 7.16
C LEU A 194 0.60 21.12 6.07
N PHE A 195 1.08 20.79 4.86
CA PHE A 195 0.22 20.39 3.76
C PHE A 195 -0.63 19.15 4.09
N LEU A 196 -0.01 18.12 4.69
CA LEU A 196 -0.71 16.88 5.05
C LEU A 196 -1.76 17.09 6.14
N GLN A 197 -1.54 18.02 7.08
CA GLN A 197 -2.52 18.39 8.10
C GLN A 197 -3.75 19.08 7.50
N ASN A 198 -3.55 19.96 6.52
CA ASN A 198 -4.62 20.73 5.88
C ASN A 198 -5.36 19.95 4.77
N SER A 199 -4.87 18.77 4.38
CA SER A 199 -5.41 17.94 3.30
C SER A 199 -6.18 16.71 3.81
N ARG A 200 -6.51 16.69 5.10
CA ARG A 200 -7.30 15.62 5.76
C ARG A 200 -8.79 15.83 5.60
#